data_52a3e4e67ef23be55bd56ba06c254d87
#
_entry.id   52a3e4e67ef23be55bd56ba06c254d87
#
_cell.length_a   1.000
_cell.length_b   1.000
_cell.length_c   1.000
_cell.angle_alpha   90.00
_cell.angle_beta   90.00
_cell.angle_gamma   90.00
#
_symmetry.space_group_name_H-M   'P 1'
#
loop_
_entity.id
_entity.type
_entity.pdbx_description
1 polymer ?
#
loop_
_entity_poly.entity_id
_entity_poly.type
_entity_poly.pdbx_seq_one_letter_code
_entity_poly.pdbx_strand_id
1 'polypeptide(L)'
;MENQRKYALITGATGGLGGAFVWATLKREYALVLTGRSQEKLQALKAEIENSYPQATVEICAADLTSEQDRAALKGYMTERGIRLSLLVNAAGADIQKPFEAYTQEKITFQCRANFEAAVDMCHFAVANAEEGLEIINISSVSGIYPMPYFAIYSATKSALTSFSIALREEVKSKGIKVTAILPGAMPTRADVKQQIKGQGLWGKLAVKSPEWVAEYSLKAVKKNKRTAIPGFFNKLMRFGTALLPLSWKLAFIAKRWSKISKDAF
;
A
#
# COMPACT_ATOMS: atom_id res chain seq x y z
N MET A 1 6.50 -12.79 -32.55
CA MET A 1 5.58 -12.35 -31.49
C MET A 1 6.31 -11.24 -30.74
N GLU A 2 5.87 -10.00 -30.87
CA GLU A 2 6.41 -8.89 -30.08
C GLU A 2 6.26 -9.24 -28.59
N ASN A 3 7.35 -9.15 -27.87
CA ASN A 3 7.36 -9.47 -26.44
C ASN A 3 6.55 -8.40 -25.73
N GLN A 4 5.26 -8.66 -25.49
CA GLN A 4 4.32 -7.69 -24.92
C GLN A 4 4.84 -7.25 -23.55
N ARG A 5 5.12 -5.95 -23.41
CA ARG A 5 5.69 -5.37 -22.20
C ARG A 5 4.73 -5.55 -21.02
N LYS A 6 5.23 -6.10 -19.93
CA LYS A 6 4.47 -6.25 -18.68
C LYS A 6 4.49 -4.94 -17.91
N TYR A 7 3.36 -4.24 -17.86
CA TYR A 7 3.27 -2.98 -17.12
C TYR A 7 2.88 -3.19 -15.65
N ALA A 8 3.58 -2.46 -14.77
CA ALA A 8 3.25 -2.34 -13.34
C ALA A 8 2.81 -0.91 -13.02
N LEU A 9 1.60 -0.73 -12.51
CA LEU A 9 1.17 0.54 -11.90
C LEU A 9 1.53 0.53 -10.41
N ILE A 10 2.28 1.56 -9.98
CA ILE A 10 2.66 1.75 -8.58
C ILE A 10 2.10 3.07 -8.10
N THR A 11 1.13 3.01 -7.18
CA THR A 11 0.58 4.21 -6.55
C THR A 11 1.44 4.62 -5.35
N GLY A 12 1.57 5.93 -5.12
CA GLY A 12 2.47 6.45 -4.08
C GLY A 12 3.94 6.16 -4.34
N ALA A 13 4.35 6.14 -5.61
CA ALA A 13 5.69 5.75 -6.08
C ALA A 13 6.84 6.56 -5.45
N THR A 14 6.60 7.81 -5.08
CA THR A 14 7.60 8.68 -4.43
C THR A 14 7.67 8.52 -2.91
N GLY A 15 6.84 7.66 -2.32
CA GLY A 15 6.86 7.33 -0.90
C GLY A 15 7.85 6.21 -0.57
N GLY A 16 8.18 6.03 0.71
CA GLY A 16 9.19 5.05 1.11
C GLY A 16 8.90 3.61 0.68
N LEU A 17 7.66 3.13 0.84
CA LEU A 17 7.29 1.78 0.40
C LEU A 17 7.03 1.72 -1.11
N GLY A 18 6.36 2.74 -1.69
CA GLY A 18 6.14 2.82 -3.14
C GLY A 18 7.46 2.83 -3.90
N GLY A 19 8.43 3.64 -3.47
CA GLY A 19 9.78 3.66 -4.03
C GLY A 19 10.47 2.30 -3.95
N ALA A 20 10.33 1.59 -2.83
CA ALA A 20 10.87 0.24 -2.70
C ALA A 20 10.23 -0.74 -3.71
N PHE A 21 8.92 -0.62 -3.98
CA PHE A 21 8.27 -1.38 -5.04
C PHE A 21 8.78 -1.02 -6.44
N VAL A 22 9.06 0.26 -6.70
CA VAL A 22 9.64 0.71 -7.98
C VAL A 22 10.90 -0.08 -8.28
N TRP A 23 11.88 -0.06 -7.38
CA TRP A 23 13.15 -0.79 -7.56
C TRP A 23 12.99 -2.31 -7.60
N ALA A 24 12.06 -2.86 -6.83
CA ALA A 24 11.80 -4.29 -6.82
C ALA A 24 11.12 -4.80 -8.10
N THR A 25 10.29 -3.98 -8.76
CA THR A 25 9.63 -4.31 -10.03
C THR A 25 10.57 -4.11 -11.22
N LEU A 26 11.42 -3.10 -11.19
CA LEU A 26 12.49 -2.91 -12.20
C LEU A 26 13.40 -4.13 -12.31
N LYS A 27 13.83 -4.70 -11.18
CA LYS A 27 14.62 -5.95 -11.15
C LYS A 27 13.90 -7.16 -11.77
N ARG A 28 12.61 -7.05 -12.05
CA ARG A 28 11.76 -8.07 -12.70
C ARG A 28 11.33 -7.66 -14.10
N GLU A 29 12.00 -6.66 -14.66
CA GLU A 29 11.82 -6.19 -16.04
C GLU A 29 10.40 -5.69 -16.37
N TYR A 30 9.68 -5.16 -15.36
CA TYR A 30 8.42 -4.48 -15.62
C TYR A 30 8.66 -3.12 -16.24
N ALA A 31 7.86 -2.77 -17.26
CA ALA A 31 7.61 -1.38 -17.62
C ALA A 31 6.76 -0.73 -16.52
N LEU A 32 7.05 0.50 -16.16
CA LEU A 32 6.47 1.15 -14.99
C LEU A 32 5.49 2.25 -15.39
N VAL A 33 4.37 2.33 -14.69
CA VAL A 33 3.53 3.53 -14.57
C VAL A 33 3.61 3.99 -13.12
N LEU A 34 4.19 5.16 -12.89
CA LEU A 34 4.42 5.71 -11.56
C LEU A 34 3.47 6.87 -11.30
N THR A 35 2.74 6.84 -10.19
CA THR A 35 1.87 7.94 -9.80
C THR A 35 2.09 8.38 -8.36
N GLY A 36 1.90 9.66 -8.14
CA GLY A 36 2.01 10.37 -6.86
C GLY A 36 1.63 11.83 -7.05
N ARG A 37 1.53 12.61 -5.97
CA ARG A 37 1.04 13.99 -6.02
C ARG A 37 2.02 15.00 -6.64
N SER A 38 3.34 14.76 -6.54
CA SER A 38 4.34 15.72 -7.00
C SER A 38 4.94 15.28 -8.33
N GLN A 39 4.67 16.05 -9.39
CA GLN A 39 5.25 15.87 -10.71
C GLN A 39 6.79 15.96 -10.66
N GLU A 40 7.33 16.92 -9.89
CA GLU A 40 8.76 17.11 -9.74
C GLU A 40 9.46 15.87 -9.15
N LYS A 41 8.89 15.30 -8.06
CA LYS A 41 9.44 14.08 -7.45
C LYS A 41 9.33 12.87 -8.37
N LEU A 42 8.28 12.78 -9.17
CA LEU A 42 8.14 11.71 -10.17
C LEU A 42 9.16 11.86 -11.28
N GLN A 43 9.42 13.07 -11.75
CA GLN A 43 10.47 13.35 -12.75
C GLN A 43 11.85 13.01 -12.24
N ALA A 44 12.17 13.43 -11.00
CA ALA A 44 13.45 13.09 -10.37
C ALA A 44 13.64 11.57 -10.23
N LEU A 45 12.58 10.85 -9.79
CA LEU A 45 12.60 9.39 -9.69
C LEU A 45 12.77 8.73 -11.06
N LYS A 46 12.07 9.22 -12.08
CA LYS A 46 12.23 8.74 -13.46
C LYS A 46 13.65 8.90 -13.95
N ALA A 47 14.25 10.07 -13.78
CA ALA A 47 15.64 10.33 -14.17
C ALA A 47 16.64 9.40 -13.45
N GLU A 48 16.43 9.15 -12.14
CA GLU A 48 17.23 8.19 -11.37
C GLU A 48 17.13 6.76 -11.92
N ILE A 49 15.91 6.36 -12.31
CA ILE A 49 15.69 5.05 -12.90
C ILE A 49 16.37 4.94 -14.27
N GLU A 50 16.19 5.92 -15.16
CA GLU A 50 16.77 5.93 -16.50
C GLU A 50 18.30 5.92 -16.46
N ASN A 51 18.90 6.60 -15.48
CA ASN A 51 20.35 6.54 -15.25
C ASN A 51 20.82 5.15 -14.78
N SER A 52 20.03 4.48 -13.92
CA SER A 52 20.40 3.18 -13.36
C SER A 52 20.03 2.00 -14.26
N TYR A 53 18.97 2.15 -15.05
CA TYR A 53 18.41 1.17 -15.98
C TYR A 53 18.06 1.83 -17.31
N PRO A 54 19.03 2.11 -18.20
CA PRO A 54 18.80 2.86 -19.46
C PRO A 54 17.75 2.23 -20.39
N GLN A 55 17.48 0.94 -20.25
CA GLN A 55 16.49 0.22 -21.06
C GLN A 55 15.11 0.17 -20.40
N ALA A 56 14.95 0.75 -19.19
CA ALA A 56 13.65 0.74 -18.51
C ALA A 56 12.65 1.62 -19.23
N THR A 57 11.42 1.14 -19.35
CA THR A 57 10.30 1.95 -19.80
C THR A 57 9.58 2.51 -18.57
N VAL A 58 9.54 3.83 -18.44
CA VAL A 58 8.96 4.51 -17.27
C VAL A 58 8.01 5.61 -17.72
N GLU A 59 6.73 5.40 -17.45
CA GLU A 59 5.66 6.39 -17.61
C GLU A 59 5.40 7.04 -16.24
N ILE A 60 5.16 8.34 -16.22
CA ILE A 60 4.80 9.07 -15.00
C ILE A 60 3.51 9.85 -15.22
N CYS A 61 2.63 9.83 -14.23
CA CYS A 61 1.41 10.63 -14.22
C CYS A 61 1.15 11.14 -12.81
N ALA A 62 1.31 12.44 -12.59
CA ALA A 62 1.01 13.05 -11.30
C ALA A 62 -0.50 13.05 -11.08
N ALA A 63 -0.93 12.54 -9.91
CA ALA A 63 -2.33 12.49 -9.54
C ALA A 63 -2.48 12.52 -8.02
N ASP A 64 -3.39 13.34 -7.51
CA ASP A 64 -3.92 13.18 -6.16
C ASP A 64 -5.04 12.12 -6.18
N LEU A 65 -4.74 10.93 -5.70
CA LEU A 65 -5.69 9.84 -5.74
C LEU A 65 -6.90 10.03 -4.81
N THR A 66 -6.95 11.10 -4.01
CA THR A 66 -8.16 11.50 -3.28
C THR A 66 -9.15 12.28 -4.16
N SER A 67 -8.69 12.78 -5.30
CA SER A 67 -9.47 13.45 -6.34
C SER A 67 -10.00 12.43 -7.35
N GLU A 68 -11.30 12.42 -7.58
CA GLU A 68 -11.93 11.59 -8.62
C GLU A 68 -11.47 12.00 -10.03
N GLN A 69 -11.31 13.30 -10.24
CA GLN A 69 -10.85 13.85 -11.51
C GLN A 69 -9.42 13.39 -11.84
N ASP A 70 -8.52 13.43 -10.84
CA ASP A 70 -7.14 12.99 -11.06
C ASP A 70 -7.06 11.47 -11.29
N ARG A 71 -7.89 10.68 -10.59
CA ARG A 71 -7.99 9.23 -10.86
C ARG A 71 -8.51 8.97 -12.28
N ALA A 72 -9.51 9.75 -12.74
CA ALA A 72 -10.00 9.64 -14.11
C ALA A 72 -8.92 10.01 -15.13
N ALA A 73 -8.14 11.07 -14.89
CA ALA A 73 -7.03 11.48 -15.74
C ALA A 73 -5.94 10.39 -15.82
N LEU A 74 -5.56 9.79 -14.67
CA LEU A 74 -4.60 8.68 -14.65
C LEU A 74 -5.08 7.47 -15.45
N LYS A 75 -6.37 7.11 -15.33
CA LYS A 75 -6.98 6.01 -16.08
C LYS A 75 -7.01 6.34 -17.59
N GLY A 76 -7.41 7.56 -17.97
CA GLY A 76 -7.36 8.05 -19.35
C GLY A 76 -5.97 8.00 -19.96
N TYR A 77 -4.96 8.47 -19.20
CA TYR A 77 -3.55 8.44 -19.60
C TYR A 77 -3.08 7.02 -19.98
N MET A 78 -3.46 6.02 -19.18
CA MET A 78 -3.09 4.62 -19.49
C MET A 78 -3.89 4.07 -20.68
N THR A 79 -5.18 4.39 -20.77
CA THR A 79 -6.06 3.92 -21.86
C THR A 79 -5.61 4.46 -23.23
N GLU A 80 -5.31 5.76 -23.32
CA GLU A 80 -4.81 6.41 -24.53
C GLU A 80 -3.51 5.82 -25.06
N ARG A 81 -2.68 5.26 -24.15
CA ARG A 81 -1.40 4.61 -24.49
C ARG A 81 -1.51 3.11 -24.68
N GLY A 82 -2.72 2.56 -24.62
CA GLY A 82 -2.94 1.12 -24.72
C GLY A 82 -2.25 0.31 -23.61
N ILE A 83 -1.99 0.93 -22.45
CA ILE A 83 -1.31 0.27 -21.33
C ILE A 83 -2.27 -0.68 -20.64
N ARG A 84 -1.94 -1.96 -20.67
CA ARG A 84 -2.63 -3.02 -19.93
C ARG A 84 -1.75 -3.49 -18.76
N LEU A 85 -2.37 -3.71 -17.61
CA LEU A 85 -1.62 -3.99 -16.39
C LEU A 85 -1.42 -5.48 -16.15
N SER A 86 -0.16 -5.87 -15.92
CA SER A 86 0.23 -7.18 -15.39
C SER A 86 0.42 -7.15 -13.87
N LEU A 87 0.64 -5.95 -13.29
CA LEU A 87 0.77 -5.75 -11.86
C LEU A 87 0.16 -4.40 -11.44
N LEU A 88 -0.64 -4.41 -10.38
CA LEU A 88 -1.07 -3.21 -9.66
C LEU A 88 -0.55 -3.26 -8.23
N VAL A 89 0.12 -2.18 -7.80
CA VAL A 89 0.55 -1.99 -6.40
C VAL A 89 -0.13 -0.77 -5.82
N ASN A 90 -1.14 -0.96 -5.01
CA ASN A 90 -1.80 0.09 -4.25
C ASN A 90 -1.01 0.37 -2.96
N ALA A 91 0.05 1.22 -3.08
CA ALA A 91 0.91 1.61 -1.96
C ALA A 91 0.65 3.05 -1.46
N ALA A 92 -0.16 3.84 -2.16
CA ALA A 92 -0.61 5.13 -1.69
C ALA A 92 -1.44 4.99 -0.40
N GLY A 93 -1.27 5.92 0.52
CA GLY A 93 -2.02 5.96 1.77
C GLY A 93 -1.41 6.91 2.78
N ALA A 94 -2.19 7.25 3.80
CA ALA A 94 -1.79 8.14 4.87
C ALA A 94 -2.19 7.58 6.23
N ASP A 95 -1.36 7.83 7.23
CA ASP A 95 -1.60 7.44 8.61
C ASP A 95 -1.71 8.68 9.50
N ILE A 96 -2.92 9.09 9.84
CA ILE A 96 -3.21 10.15 10.81
C ILE A 96 -3.60 9.47 12.11
N GLN A 97 -2.98 9.87 13.21
CA GLN A 97 -3.18 9.31 14.54
C GLN A 97 -3.41 10.42 15.55
N LYS A 98 -4.61 10.51 16.10
CA LYS A 98 -5.02 11.47 17.12
C LYS A 98 -6.34 11.06 17.77
N PRO A 99 -6.77 11.69 18.88
CA PRO A 99 -8.12 11.55 19.39
C PRO A 99 -9.16 11.89 18.31
N PHE A 100 -10.29 11.16 18.30
CA PHE A 100 -11.26 11.30 17.22
C PHE A 100 -11.85 12.71 17.12
N GLU A 101 -12.10 13.36 18.24
CA GLU A 101 -12.59 14.74 18.34
C GLU A 101 -11.62 15.80 17.78
N ALA A 102 -10.34 15.42 17.63
CA ALA A 102 -9.31 16.31 17.05
C ALA A 102 -9.18 16.19 15.52
N TYR A 103 -9.97 15.34 14.87
CA TYR A 103 -10.02 15.28 13.42
C TYR A 103 -10.88 16.40 12.85
N THR A 104 -10.42 17.00 11.76
CA THR A 104 -11.27 17.82 10.90
C THR A 104 -11.96 16.95 9.85
N GLN A 105 -13.06 17.44 9.29
CA GLN A 105 -13.79 16.72 8.24
C GLN A 105 -12.92 16.43 7.03
N GLU A 106 -12.04 17.37 6.64
CA GLU A 106 -11.11 17.22 5.52
C GLU A 106 -10.15 16.05 5.76
N LYS A 107 -9.62 15.92 6.99
CA LYS A 107 -8.70 14.82 7.36
C LYS A 107 -9.40 13.46 7.38
N ILE A 108 -10.65 13.42 7.83
CA ILE A 108 -11.48 12.21 7.77
C ILE A 108 -11.64 11.77 6.31
N THR A 109 -12.14 12.69 5.47
CA THR A 109 -12.37 12.46 4.04
C THR A 109 -11.09 12.06 3.33
N PHE A 110 -10.00 12.81 3.54
CA PHE A 110 -8.69 12.52 2.96
C PHE A 110 -8.23 11.11 3.30
N GLN A 111 -8.29 10.72 4.57
CA GLN A 111 -7.79 9.41 5.00
C GLN A 111 -8.64 8.25 4.45
N CYS A 112 -9.96 8.42 4.38
CA CYS A 112 -10.86 7.44 3.77
C CYS A 112 -10.60 7.28 2.27
N ARG A 113 -10.48 8.40 1.56
CA ARG A 113 -10.21 8.39 0.11
C ARG A 113 -8.83 7.85 -0.23
N ALA A 114 -7.79 8.31 0.48
CA ALA A 114 -6.42 7.89 0.21
C ALA A 114 -6.18 6.40 0.54
N ASN A 115 -6.77 5.87 1.62
CA ASN A 115 -6.46 4.53 2.10
C ASN A 115 -7.38 3.45 1.55
N PHE A 116 -8.59 3.79 1.09
CA PHE A 116 -9.57 2.81 0.67
C PHE A 116 -10.15 3.10 -0.71
N GLU A 117 -10.85 4.25 -0.89
CA GLU A 117 -11.54 4.57 -2.14
C GLU A 117 -10.61 4.52 -3.35
N ALA A 118 -9.44 5.16 -3.26
CA ALA A 118 -8.44 5.16 -4.33
C ALA A 118 -8.00 3.74 -4.73
N ALA A 119 -7.75 2.88 -3.75
CA ALA A 119 -7.32 1.51 -4.02
C ALA A 119 -8.45 0.68 -4.68
N VAL A 120 -9.70 0.87 -4.27
CA VAL A 120 -10.87 0.20 -4.87
C VAL A 120 -11.05 0.64 -6.32
N ASP A 121 -10.98 1.96 -6.59
CA ASP A 121 -11.12 2.50 -7.95
C ASP A 121 -9.99 2.01 -8.88
N MET A 122 -8.75 1.98 -8.40
CA MET A 122 -7.61 1.43 -9.16
C MET A 122 -7.75 -0.08 -9.40
N CYS A 123 -8.26 -0.84 -8.43
CA CYS A 123 -8.56 -2.27 -8.63
C CYS A 123 -9.64 -2.47 -9.68
N HIS A 124 -10.71 -1.67 -9.66
CA HIS A 124 -11.80 -1.74 -10.65
C HIS A 124 -11.26 -1.51 -12.06
N PHE A 125 -10.48 -0.43 -12.26
CA PHE A 125 -9.84 -0.15 -13.53
C PHE A 125 -8.89 -1.28 -13.97
N ALA A 126 -8.03 -1.77 -13.07
CA ALA A 126 -7.06 -2.81 -13.39
C ALA A 126 -7.74 -4.13 -13.80
N VAL A 127 -8.83 -4.53 -13.14
CA VAL A 127 -9.59 -5.76 -13.50
C VAL A 127 -10.26 -5.61 -14.87
N ALA A 128 -10.75 -4.43 -15.21
CA ALA A 128 -11.37 -4.16 -16.51
C ALA A 128 -10.33 -4.10 -17.66
N ASN A 129 -9.09 -3.70 -17.37
CA ASN A 129 -7.99 -3.51 -18.33
C ASN A 129 -6.81 -4.47 -18.03
N ALA A 130 -7.12 -5.68 -17.59
CA ALA A 130 -6.12 -6.67 -17.21
C ALA A 130 -5.39 -7.25 -18.42
N GLU A 131 -4.07 -7.48 -18.26
CA GLU A 131 -3.38 -8.52 -19.01
C GLU A 131 -3.66 -9.89 -18.38
N GLU A 132 -3.45 -10.93 -19.14
CA GLU A 132 -3.55 -12.29 -18.60
C GLU A 132 -2.61 -12.47 -17.40
N GLY A 133 -3.14 -12.99 -16.30
CA GLY A 133 -2.38 -13.24 -15.10
C GLY A 133 -2.09 -11.99 -14.26
N LEU A 134 -2.90 -10.91 -14.37
CA LEU A 134 -2.78 -9.71 -13.54
C LEU A 134 -2.61 -10.06 -12.07
N GLU A 135 -1.64 -9.42 -11.42
CA GLU A 135 -1.38 -9.52 -9.98
C GLU A 135 -1.71 -8.17 -9.30
N ILE A 136 -2.51 -8.19 -8.23
CA ILE A 136 -2.90 -7.00 -7.45
C ILE A 136 -2.36 -7.12 -6.04
N ILE A 137 -1.62 -6.12 -5.60
CA ILE A 137 -1.09 -5.97 -4.25
C ILE A 137 -1.76 -4.76 -3.60
N ASN A 138 -2.57 -4.99 -2.58
CA ASN A 138 -3.17 -3.94 -1.77
C ASN A 138 -2.42 -3.83 -0.44
N ILE A 139 -1.83 -2.65 -0.17
CA ILE A 139 -1.10 -2.41 1.08
C ILE A 139 -2.07 -1.99 2.18
N SER A 140 -2.44 -2.97 2.99
CA SER A 140 -3.18 -2.77 4.22
C SER A 140 -2.22 -2.50 5.40
N SER A 141 -2.50 -3.01 6.58
CA SER A 141 -1.68 -2.89 7.79
C SER A 141 -2.07 -3.95 8.81
N VAL A 142 -1.16 -4.33 9.70
CA VAL A 142 -1.53 -5.06 10.93
C VAL A 142 -2.52 -4.28 11.79
N SER A 143 -2.57 -2.95 11.66
CA SER A 143 -3.57 -2.08 12.28
C SER A 143 -4.99 -2.31 11.76
N GLY A 144 -5.17 -2.95 10.61
CA GLY A 144 -6.49 -3.37 10.10
C GLY A 144 -6.99 -4.71 10.67
N ILE A 145 -6.22 -5.37 11.55
CA ILE A 145 -6.62 -6.65 12.15
C ILE A 145 -7.53 -6.44 13.37
N TYR A 146 -7.31 -5.35 14.11
CA TYR A 146 -8.05 -5.01 15.31
C TYR A 146 -8.47 -3.55 15.31
N PRO A 147 -9.64 -3.18 15.92
CA PRO A 147 -9.96 -1.78 16.16
C PRO A 147 -8.86 -1.12 17.01
N MET A 148 -8.43 0.07 16.61
CA MET A 148 -7.36 0.77 17.30
C MET A 148 -7.84 2.14 17.82
N PRO A 149 -8.04 2.32 19.14
CA PRO A 149 -8.27 3.63 19.75
C PRO A 149 -7.15 4.61 19.35
N TYR A 150 -7.49 5.88 19.15
CA TYR A 150 -6.62 6.96 18.66
C TYR A 150 -6.10 6.78 17.22
N PHE A 151 -6.51 5.70 16.57
CA PHE A 151 -6.15 5.36 15.20
C PHE A 151 -7.37 4.76 14.45
N ALA A 152 -8.56 5.16 14.89
CA ALA A 152 -9.83 4.53 14.52
C ALA A 152 -10.06 4.55 13.00
N ILE A 153 -9.94 5.73 12.36
CA ILE A 153 -10.18 5.88 10.91
C ILE A 153 -9.16 5.07 10.11
N TYR A 154 -7.88 5.15 10.47
CA TYR A 154 -6.84 4.38 9.80
C TYR A 154 -7.09 2.87 9.91
N SER A 155 -7.33 2.36 11.12
CA SER A 155 -7.59 0.93 11.31
C SER A 155 -8.83 0.47 10.57
N ALA A 156 -9.89 1.28 10.54
CA ALA A 156 -11.11 1.00 9.81
C ALA A 156 -10.87 0.93 8.29
N THR A 157 -10.16 1.92 7.71
CA THR A 157 -9.84 1.92 6.28
C THR A 157 -8.96 0.75 5.87
N LYS A 158 -7.98 0.37 6.70
CA LYS A 158 -7.09 -0.78 6.43
C LYS A 158 -7.81 -2.12 6.63
N SER A 159 -8.76 -2.20 7.57
CA SER A 159 -9.66 -3.36 7.71
C SER A 159 -10.56 -3.51 6.48
N ALA A 160 -11.19 -2.42 6.04
CA ALA A 160 -12.02 -2.38 4.84
C ALA A 160 -11.24 -2.83 3.60
N LEU A 161 -10.01 -2.31 3.41
CA LEU A 161 -9.16 -2.70 2.28
C LEU A 161 -8.76 -4.19 2.34
N THR A 162 -8.53 -4.74 3.53
CA THR A 162 -8.24 -6.16 3.70
C THR A 162 -9.47 -7.01 3.33
N SER A 163 -10.65 -6.67 3.84
CA SER A 163 -11.91 -7.36 3.54
C SER A 163 -12.23 -7.32 2.06
N PHE A 164 -12.16 -6.12 1.44
CA PHE A 164 -12.33 -5.92 0.00
C PHE A 164 -11.39 -6.80 -0.82
N SER A 165 -10.10 -6.81 -0.47
CA SER A 165 -9.09 -7.58 -1.21
C SER A 165 -9.37 -9.09 -1.18
N ILE A 166 -9.87 -9.59 -0.03
CA ILE A 166 -10.23 -11.01 0.14
C ILE A 166 -11.44 -11.37 -0.71
N ALA A 167 -12.47 -10.50 -0.73
CA ALA A 167 -13.68 -10.72 -1.52
C ALA A 167 -13.36 -10.63 -3.02
N LEU A 168 -12.71 -9.53 -3.47
CA LEU A 168 -12.32 -9.35 -4.86
C LEU A 168 -11.52 -10.54 -5.41
N ARG A 169 -10.61 -11.07 -4.60
CA ARG A 169 -9.82 -12.24 -4.98
C ARG A 169 -10.69 -13.42 -5.43
N GLU A 170 -11.75 -13.72 -4.73
CA GLU A 170 -12.64 -14.85 -5.08
C GLU A 170 -13.48 -14.54 -6.33
N GLU A 171 -13.92 -13.28 -6.49
CA GLU A 171 -14.70 -12.83 -7.66
C GLU A 171 -13.89 -12.90 -8.98
N VAL A 172 -12.58 -12.56 -8.92
CA VAL A 172 -11.74 -12.49 -10.13
C VAL A 172 -10.91 -13.75 -10.37
N LYS A 173 -11.04 -14.77 -9.53
CA LYS A 173 -10.26 -16.01 -9.59
C LYS A 173 -10.40 -16.75 -10.92
N SER A 174 -11.63 -16.81 -11.46
CA SER A 174 -11.92 -17.45 -12.75
C SER A 174 -11.25 -16.75 -13.93
N LYS A 175 -10.87 -15.45 -13.76
CA LYS A 175 -10.14 -14.67 -14.75
C LYS A 175 -8.60 -14.85 -14.65
N GLY A 176 -8.11 -15.73 -13.78
CA GLY A 176 -6.66 -15.89 -13.54
C GLY A 176 -6.01 -14.75 -12.76
N ILE A 177 -6.79 -13.76 -12.27
CA ILE A 177 -6.28 -12.59 -11.55
C ILE A 177 -6.00 -12.96 -10.10
N LYS A 178 -4.83 -12.54 -9.59
CA LYS A 178 -4.42 -12.77 -8.21
C LYS A 178 -4.51 -11.48 -7.41
N VAL A 179 -5.13 -11.53 -6.24
CA VAL A 179 -5.21 -10.40 -5.32
C VAL A 179 -4.65 -10.78 -3.96
N THR A 180 -3.73 -9.98 -3.45
CA THR A 180 -3.10 -10.20 -2.14
C THR A 180 -3.16 -8.93 -1.29
N ALA A 181 -3.77 -9.02 -0.11
CA ALA A 181 -3.66 -7.99 0.91
C ALA A 181 -2.35 -8.19 1.70
N ILE A 182 -1.50 -7.19 1.71
CA ILE A 182 -0.28 -7.16 2.52
C ILE A 182 -0.56 -6.37 3.79
N LEU A 183 -0.23 -6.96 4.95
CA LEU A 183 -0.46 -6.36 6.26
C LEU A 183 0.90 -6.09 6.95
N PRO A 184 1.62 -5.04 6.57
CA PRO A 184 2.90 -4.71 7.19
C PRO A 184 2.70 -4.24 8.64
N GLY A 185 3.72 -4.47 9.47
CA GLY A 185 3.92 -3.74 10.72
C GLY A 185 4.55 -2.37 10.48
N ALA A 186 5.11 -1.77 11.54
CA ALA A 186 5.82 -0.50 11.41
C ALA A 186 7.01 -0.62 10.45
N MET A 187 7.17 0.41 9.60
CA MET A 187 8.28 0.51 8.64
C MET A 187 8.94 1.88 8.79
N PRO A 188 10.28 1.97 8.74
CA PRO A 188 11.02 3.24 8.90
C PRO A 188 10.97 4.08 7.61
N THR A 189 9.77 4.36 7.11
CA THR A 189 9.55 5.09 5.84
C THR A 189 9.78 6.59 5.93
N ARG A 190 9.69 7.17 7.15
CA ARG A 190 9.86 8.61 7.41
C ARG A 190 10.66 8.83 8.69
N ALA A 191 11.24 10.03 8.86
CA ALA A 191 12.08 10.36 10.00
C ALA A 191 11.34 10.25 11.34
N ASP A 192 10.08 10.72 11.40
CA ASP A 192 9.21 10.63 12.57
C ASP A 192 8.94 9.17 12.98
N VAL A 193 8.69 8.30 12.01
CA VAL A 193 8.49 6.86 12.24
C VAL A 193 9.79 6.20 12.75
N LYS A 194 10.94 6.59 12.19
CA LYS A 194 12.25 6.09 12.66
C LYS A 194 12.47 6.43 14.14
N GLN A 195 12.10 7.65 14.56
CA GLN A 195 12.24 8.09 15.96
C GLN A 195 11.26 7.34 16.88
N GLN A 196 10.01 7.15 16.47
CA GLN A 196 9.02 6.37 17.22
C GLN A 196 9.45 4.91 17.43
N ILE A 197 10.03 4.28 16.39
CA ILE A 197 10.55 2.92 16.45
C ILE A 197 11.69 2.81 17.47
N LYS A 198 12.60 3.79 17.51
CA LYS A 198 13.68 3.83 18.52
C LYS A 198 13.13 3.85 19.95
N GLY A 199 12.04 4.55 20.21
CA GLY A 199 11.36 4.62 21.51
C GLY A 199 10.64 3.32 21.93
N GLN A 200 10.46 2.35 21.03
CA GLN A 200 9.75 1.10 21.31
C GLN A 200 10.65 -0.04 21.84
N GLY A 201 11.95 0.23 22.03
CA GLY A 201 12.89 -0.75 22.57
C GLY A 201 13.05 -2.01 21.70
N LEU A 202 13.31 -3.16 22.37
CA LEU A 202 13.57 -4.44 21.68
C LEU A 202 12.38 -4.91 20.83
N TRP A 203 11.15 -4.70 21.29
CA TRP A 203 9.93 -5.08 20.61
C TRP A 203 9.75 -4.34 19.27
N GLY A 204 10.05 -3.04 19.25
CA GLY A 204 10.04 -2.25 18.04
C GLY A 204 11.04 -2.76 17.01
N LYS A 205 12.26 -3.07 17.45
CA LYS A 205 13.32 -3.61 16.56
C LYS A 205 12.95 -4.95 15.92
N LEU A 206 12.29 -5.85 16.63
CA LEU A 206 11.89 -7.16 16.13
C LEU A 206 10.72 -7.09 15.13
N ALA A 207 9.79 -6.15 15.36
CA ALA A 207 8.59 -5.98 14.52
C ALA A 207 8.85 -5.24 13.20
N VAL A 208 9.89 -4.40 13.16
CA VAL A 208 10.21 -3.53 12.03
C VAL A 208 10.85 -4.31 10.88
N LYS A 209 10.42 -4.00 9.68
CA LYS A 209 11.05 -4.47 8.42
C LYS A 209 11.31 -3.27 7.52
N SER A 210 12.40 -3.33 6.72
CA SER A 210 12.67 -2.28 5.75
C SER A 210 11.62 -2.27 4.62
N PRO A 211 11.35 -1.12 4.00
CA PRO A 211 10.44 -1.04 2.85
C PRO A 211 10.85 -1.99 1.71
N GLU A 212 12.14 -2.12 1.44
CA GLU A 212 12.69 -2.97 0.39
C GLU A 212 12.39 -4.45 0.67
N TRP A 213 12.58 -4.88 1.91
CA TRP A 213 12.26 -6.25 2.31
C TRP A 213 10.75 -6.52 2.21
N VAL A 214 9.90 -5.55 2.58
CA VAL A 214 8.44 -5.66 2.49
C VAL A 214 8.00 -5.73 1.03
N ALA A 215 8.55 -4.91 0.13
CA ALA A 215 8.24 -4.93 -1.30
C ALA A 215 8.58 -6.29 -1.92
N GLU A 216 9.80 -6.79 -1.69
CA GLU A 216 10.24 -8.10 -2.16
C GLU A 216 9.37 -9.26 -1.64
N TYR A 217 9.02 -9.21 -0.33
CA TYR A 217 8.14 -10.19 0.29
C TYR A 217 6.74 -10.16 -0.33
N SER A 218 6.21 -8.96 -0.64
CA SER A 218 4.89 -8.76 -1.20
C SER A 218 4.77 -9.31 -2.61
N LEU A 219 5.76 -9.02 -3.47
CA LEU A 219 5.84 -9.58 -4.84
C LEU A 219 5.92 -11.11 -4.83
N LYS A 220 6.69 -11.68 -3.90
CA LYS A 220 6.71 -13.15 -3.72
C LYS A 220 5.38 -13.70 -3.20
N ALA A 221 4.67 -12.93 -2.37
CA ALA A 221 3.39 -13.36 -1.79
C ALA A 221 2.27 -13.39 -2.84
N VAL A 222 2.14 -12.37 -3.70
CA VAL A 222 1.13 -12.35 -4.76
C VAL A 222 1.41 -13.41 -5.82
N LYS A 223 2.67 -13.58 -6.21
CA LYS A 223 3.07 -14.66 -7.14
C LYS A 223 2.66 -16.04 -6.62
N LYS A 224 2.82 -16.29 -5.30
CA LYS A 224 2.35 -17.51 -4.61
C LYS A 224 0.84 -17.50 -4.36
N ASN A 225 0.12 -16.54 -4.88
CA ASN A 225 -1.32 -16.40 -4.77
C ASN A 225 -1.82 -16.44 -3.31
N LYS A 226 -1.14 -15.76 -2.38
CA LYS A 226 -1.57 -15.69 -0.97
C LYS A 226 -2.75 -14.73 -0.83
N ARG A 227 -3.79 -15.14 -0.09
CA ARG A 227 -4.95 -14.28 0.24
C ARG A 227 -4.52 -13.06 1.03
N THR A 228 -3.79 -13.29 2.12
CA THR A 228 -3.20 -12.26 2.97
C THR A 228 -1.75 -12.62 3.29
N ALA A 229 -0.90 -11.62 3.47
CA ALA A 229 0.48 -11.84 3.85
C ALA A 229 0.94 -10.80 4.88
N ILE A 230 1.51 -11.28 5.99
CA ILE A 230 2.04 -10.46 7.07
C ILE A 230 3.57 -10.52 7.00
N PRO A 231 4.24 -9.41 6.65
CA PRO A 231 5.70 -9.33 6.64
C PRO A 231 6.30 -9.48 8.04
N GLY A 232 7.29 -10.39 8.17
CA GLY A 232 8.01 -10.63 9.42
C GLY A 232 7.38 -11.72 10.31
N PHE A 233 8.27 -12.58 10.85
CA PHE A 233 7.86 -13.69 11.72
C PHE A 233 7.21 -13.18 13.02
N PHE A 234 7.79 -12.14 13.62
CA PHE A 234 7.30 -11.56 14.88
C PHE A 234 5.87 -11.00 14.74
N ASN A 235 5.57 -10.31 13.63
CA ASN A 235 4.23 -9.78 13.36
C ASN A 235 3.18 -10.91 13.21
N LYS A 236 3.58 -12.06 12.64
CA LYS A 236 2.71 -13.24 12.55
C LYS A 236 2.46 -13.87 13.91
N LEU A 237 3.53 -14.00 14.73
CA LEU A 237 3.44 -14.53 16.07
C LEU A 237 2.56 -13.67 16.97
N MET A 238 2.71 -12.33 16.89
CA MET A 238 1.87 -11.38 17.62
C MET A 238 0.39 -11.51 17.20
N ARG A 239 0.10 -11.65 15.90
CA ARG A 239 -1.27 -11.89 15.44
C ARG A 239 -1.85 -13.17 16.06
N PHE A 240 -1.10 -14.27 16.05
CA PHE A 240 -1.55 -15.53 16.58
C PHE A 240 -1.77 -15.46 18.10
N GLY A 241 -0.78 -14.97 18.87
CA GLY A 241 -0.86 -14.85 20.33
C GLY A 241 -1.99 -13.91 20.78
N THR A 242 -2.22 -12.80 20.06
CA THR A 242 -3.30 -11.88 20.42
C THR A 242 -4.67 -12.34 19.94
N ALA A 243 -4.79 -13.31 19.02
CA ALA A 243 -6.08 -13.81 18.55
C ALA A 243 -6.91 -14.41 19.69
N LEU A 244 -6.26 -15.05 20.66
CA LEU A 244 -6.91 -15.71 21.80
C LEU A 244 -7.28 -14.76 22.96
N LEU A 245 -6.78 -13.52 22.95
CA LEU A 245 -7.09 -12.55 24.00
C LEU A 245 -8.49 -11.93 23.81
N PRO A 246 -9.24 -11.67 24.89
CA PRO A 246 -10.49 -10.90 24.83
C PRO A 246 -10.27 -9.54 24.16
N LEU A 247 -11.24 -9.11 23.36
CA LEU A 247 -11.16 -7.85 22.62
C LEU A 247 -10.98 -6.64 23.57
N SER A 248 -11.68 -6.64 24.70
CA SER A 248 -11.60 -5.59 25.72
C SER A 248 -10.18 -5.37 26.25
N TRP A 249 -9.44 -6.46 26.48
CA TRP A 249 -8.05 -6.37 26.97
C TRP A 249 -7.12 -5.81 25.89
N LYS A 250 -7.31 -6.23 24.65
CA LYS A 250 -6.57 -5.65 23.50
C LYS A 250 -6.82 -4.16 23.37
N LEU A 251 -8.08 -3.74 23.44
CA LEU A 251 -8.44 -2.33 23.31
C LEU A 251 -7.89 -1.49 24.48
N ALA A 252 -7.98 -1.97 25.72
CA ALA A 252 -7.42 -1.28 26.88
C ALA A 252 -5.90 -1.09 26.76
N PHE A 253 -5.20 -2.14 26.35
CA PHE A 253 -3.75 -2.09 26.12
C PHE A 253 -3.38 -1.10 25.01
N ILE A 254 -4.07 -1.16 23.87
CA ILE A 254 -3.84 -0.27 22.74
C ILE A 254 -4.15 1.17 23.15
N ALA A 255 -5.30 1.43 23.79
CA ALA A 255 -5.67 2.77 24.24
C ALA A 255 -4.61 3.40 25.16
N LYS A 256 -4.17 2.65 26.20
CA LYS A 256 -3.14 3.12 27.14
C LYS A 256 -1.82 3.45 26.43
N ARG A 257 -1.44 2.67 25.41
CA ARG A 257 -0.19 2.87 24.68
C ARG A 257 -0.26 4.03 23.70
N TRP A 258 -1.39 4.20 23.00
CA TRP A 258 -1.51 5.14 21.90
C TRP A 258 -2.10 6.49 22.28
N SER A 259 -2.71 6.63 23.49
CA SER A 259 -3.26 7.90 23.98
C SER A 259 -2.25 9.05 24.04
N LYS A 260 -0.95 8.73 24.15
CA LYS A 260 0.14 9.71 24.25
C LYS A 260 0.79 10.06 22.91
N ILE A 261 0.32 9.47 21.83
CA ILE A 261 0.92 9.62 20.51
C ILE A 261 -0.05 10.39 19.63
N SER A 262 0.42 11.49 19.06
CA SER A 262 -0.29 12.22 18.02
C SER A 262 0.59 12.24 16.77
N LYS A 263 0.01 11.96 15.63
CA LYS A 263 0.69 11.92 14.35
C LYS A 263 -0.25 12.45 13.27
N ASP A 264 0.21 13.45 12.57
CA ASP A 264 -0.52 14.07 11.47
C ASP A 264 0.32 13.94 10.19
N ALA A 265 -0.14 13.14 9.26
CA ALA A 265 0.51 12.89 7.98
C ALA A 265 -0.19 13.63 6.82
N PHE A 266 -0.98 14.64 7.18
CA PHE A 266 -1.73 15.48 6.23
C PHE A 266 -0.90 16.64 5.75
#